data_69dc6c4894bfb60a69d7d528790b3f37
#
_entry.id   69dc6c4894bfb60a69d7d528790b3f37
#
_cell.length_a   1.000
_cell.length_b   1.000
_cell.length_c   1.000
_cell.angle_alpha   90.00
_cell.angle_beta   90.00
_cell.angle_gamma   90.00
#
_symmetry.space_group_name_H-M   'P 1'
#
loop_
_entity.id
_entity.type
_entity.pdbx_description
1 polymer ?
#
loop_
_entity_poly.entity_id
_entity_poly.type
_entity_poly.pdbx_seq_one_letter_code
_entity_poly.pdbx_strand_id
1 'polypeptide(L)'
;MRQAILLSNKRGKGGFSLDIELKLEPGRQQPKVIVLAGEENEDLRRLMKELAGLALDPIPVWQGEQTRRLPQGDFLRFYTDGKGVAAQTKTATYSVRLRLYELEERLDPRRFVRISNSEIVNLDTVTAIDLSLAGTIRMTLNGSVPAYVSRRYVKKIKETLGLGRGRTT
;
A
#
# COMPACT_ATOMS: atom_id res chain seq x y z
N MET A 1 21.38 31.83 -1.22
CA MET A 1 20.40 32.31 -0.22
C MET A 1 19.52 31.11 0.18
N ARG A 2 19.56 30.75 1.45
CA ARG A 2 18.68 29.69 1.99
C ARG A 2 17.35 30.34 2.34
N GLN A 3 16.33 30.09 1.58
CA GLN A 3 14.99 30.57 1.88
C GLN A 3 14.24 29.45 2.60
N ALA A 4 14.06 29.58 3.90
CA ALA A 4 13.19 28.74 4.70
C ALA A 4 11.77 29.36 4.62
N ILE A 5 10.80 28.59 4.15
CA ILE A 5 9.39 28.98 4.21
C ILE A 5 8.76 28.16 5.33
N LEU A 6 8.41 28.85 6.42
CA LEU A 6 7.64 28.23 7.52
C LEU A 6 6.18 28.14 7.09
N LEU A 7 5.70 26.94 6.83
CA LEU A 7 4.27 26.70 6.61
C LEU A 7 3.61 26.47 7.96
N SER A 8 2.76 27.43 8.35
CA SER A 8 2.07 27.57 9.61
C SER A 8 1.42 26.29 10.15
N ASN A 9 1.63 26.11 11.46
CA ASN A 9 1.02 25.16 12.37
C ASN A 9 -0.53 25.15 12.29
N LYS A 10 -1.15 24.05 11.86
CA LYS A 10 -2.55 23.76 12.14
C LYS A 10 -2.62 22.66 13.20
N ARG A 11 -3.06 23.04 14.39
CA ARG A 11 -3.47 22.08 15.43
C ARG A 11 -4.64 21.25 14.92
N GLY A 12 -4.38 19.98 14.60
CA GLY A 12 -5.43 19.01 14.38
C GLY A 12 -6.16 18.71 15.70
N LYS A 13 -7.44 18.37 15.65
CA LYS A 13 -8.18 17.86 16.80
C LYS A 13 -7.52 16.55 17.27
N GLY A 14 -6.67 16.61 18.31
CA GLY A 14 -6.03 15.42 18.88
C GLY A 14 -4.59 15.60 19.39
N GLY A 15 -4.07 16.81 19.50
CA GLY A 15 -2.79 17.04 20.19
C GLY A 15 -1.50 16.84 19.40
N PHE A 16 -1.56 16.33 18.16
CA PHE A 16 -0.41 16.23 17.29
C PHE A 16 -0.12 17.58 16.62
N SER A 17 1.04 18.17 16.91
CA SER A 17 1.52 19.39 16.29
C SER A 17 2.65 19.06 15.32
N LEU A 18 2.53 19.56 14.09
CA LEU A 18 3.53 19.34 13.05
C LEU A 18 4.02 20.68 12.52
N ASP A 19 5.31 20.93 12.63
CA ASP A 19 5.98 22.05 11.99
C ASP A 19 6.59 21.61 10.67
N ILE A 20 6.32 22.37 9.62
CA ILE A 20 6.83 22.06 8.27
C ILE A 20 7.76 23.17 7.83
N GLU A 21 9.02 22.82 7.56
CA GLU A 21 10.04 23.72 7.03
C GLU A 21 10.43 23.28 5.62
N LEU A 22 10.38 24.21 4.66
CA LEU A 22 10.89 24.00 3.31
C LEU A 22 12.30 24.60 3.20
N LYS A 23 13.28 23.77 2.90
CA LYS A 23 14.64 24.18 2.60
C LYS A 23 14.98 23.86 1.16
N LEU A 24 15.31 24.87 0.36
CA LEU A 24 15.72 24.72 -1.02
C LEU A 24 17.24 24.50 -1.11
N GLU A 25 17.65 23.44 -1.78
CA GLU A 25 19.06 23.14 -2.07
C GLU A 25 19.25 23.15 -3.60
N PRO A 26 19.88 24.20 -4.16
CA PRO A 26 20.14 24.25 -5.60
C PRO A 26 20.95 23.03 -6.06
N GLY A 27 20.52 22.41 -7.18
CA GLY A 27 21.17 21.22 -7.73
C GLY A 27 20.62 19.89 -7.23
N ARG A 28 19.72 19.88 -6.24
CA ARG A 28 19.07 18.66 -5.79
C ARG A 28 18.05 18.19 -6.84
N GLN A 29 18.24 17.00 -7.37
CA GLN A 29 17.36 16.41 -8.41
C GLN A 29 16.04 15.86 -7.84
N GLN A 30 16.06 15.35 -6.60
CA GLN A 30 14.89 14.74 -5.95
C GLN A 30 14.64 15.38 -4.58
N PRO A 31 13.37 15.64 -4.23
CA PRO A 31 13.04 16.12 -2.89
C PRO A 31 13.35 15.04 -1.83
N LYS A 32 13.73 15.48 -0.65
CA LYS A 32 13.93 14.62 0.53
C LYS A 32 13.11 15.18 1.68
N VAL A 33 12.34 14.33 2.32
CA VAL A 33 11.64 14.67 3.56
C VAL A 33 12.38 14.06 4.74
N ILE A 34 12.64 14.86 5.74
CA ILE A 34 13.24 14.45 7.02
C ILE A 34 12.22 14.77 8.09
N VAL A 35 11.81 13.77 8.85
CA VAL A 35 10.92 13.95 10.00
C VAL A 35 11.77 13.84 11.27
N LEU A 36 11.75 14.88 12.09
CA LEU A 36 12.42 14.92 13.37
C LEU A 36 11.37 14.77 14.47
N ALA A 37 11.53 13.78 15.31
CA ALA A 37 10.62 13.49 16.42
C ALA A 37 11.41 13.03 17.65
N GLY A 38 10.89 13.31 18.85
CA GLY A 38 11.52 12.87 20.09
C GLY A 38 11.33 11.38 20.36
N GLU A 39 10.22 10.82 19.91
CA GLU A 39 9.88 9.41 20.09
C GLU A 39 8.99 8.92 18.95
N GLU A 40 8.96 7.61 18.74
CA GLU A 40 8.07 6.97 17.78
C GLU A 40 6.70 6.70 18.42
N ASN A 41 5.64 7.23 17.80
CA ASN A 41 4.25 7.00 18.21
C ASN A 41 3.37 6.68 17.00
N GLU A 42 2.09 6.38 17.26
CA GLU A 42 1.14 5.98 16.21
C GLU A 42 0.86 7.10 15.20
N ASP A 43 0.82 8.35 15.63
CA ASP A 43 0.60 9.51 14.75
C ASP A 43 1.80 9.71 13.82
N LEU A 44 3.02 9.52 14.33
CA LEU A 44 4.23 9.58 13.53
C LEU A 44 4.28 8.45 12.50
N ARG A 45 3.90 7.22 12.88
CA ARG A 45 3.81 6.09 11.95
C ARG A 45 2.82 6.35 10.83
N ARG A 46 1.65 6.92 11.17
CA ARG A 46 0.64 7.31 10.19
C ARG A 46 1.18 8.36 9.22
N LEU A 47 1.83 9.42 9.74
CA LEU A 47 2.45 10.45 8.93
C LEU A 47 3.51 9.89 7.99
N MET A 48 4.41 9.04 8.49
CA MET A 48 5.44 8.41 7.67
C MET A 48 4.85 7.54 6.55
N LYS A 49 3.74 6.84 6.83
CA LYS A 49 3.02 6.04 5.84
C LYS A 49 2.40 6.91 4.74
N GLU A 50 1.79 8.04 5.10
CA GLU A 50 1.23 8.99 4.15
C GLU A 50 2.32 9.61 3.27
N LEU A 51 3.43 10.04 3.86
CA LEU A 51 4.58 10.59 3.13
C LEU A 51 5.19 9.57 2.17
N ALA A 52 5.35 8.32 2.60
CA ALA A 52 5.83 7.25 1.73
C ALA A 52 4.87 7.00 0.55
N GLY A 53 3.56 7.12 0.78
CA GLY A 53 2.54 7.00 -0.26
C GLY A 53 2.63 8.07 -1.35
N LEU A 54 3.08 9.28 -0.99
CA LEU A 54 3.26 10.38 -1.96
C LEU A 54 4.42 10.14 -2.94
N ALA A 55 5.40 9.31 -2.56
CA ALA A 55 6.55 8.98 -3.40
C ALA A 55 6.25 7.88 -4.43
N LEU A 56 5.08 7.24 -4.35
CA LEU A 56 4.68 6.15 -5.23
C LEU A 56 3.91 6.68 -6.44
N ASP A 57 4.24 6.15 -7.61
CA ASP A 57 3.51 6.46 -8.83
C ASP A 57 2.07 5.95 -8.74
N PRO A 58 1.07 6.81 -9.00
CA PRO A 58 -0.32 6.37 -9.06
C PRO A 58 -0.53 5.43 -10.24
N ILE A 59 -1.45 4.48 -10.06
CA ILE A 59 -1.77 3.49 -11.08
C ILE A 59 -2.86 4.01 -12.01
N PRO A 60 -2.64 4.00 -13.33
CA PRO A 60 -3.66 4.35 -14.30
C PRO A 60 -4.71 3.22 -14.40
N VAL A 61 -5.98 3.60 -14.28
CA VAL A 61 -7.13 2.70 -14.35
C VAL A 61 -8.18 3.24 -15.32
N TRP A 62 -9.03 2.35 -15.82
CA TRP A 62 -10.07 2.67 -16.81
C TRP A 62 -11.44 2.21 -16.32
N GLN A 63 -12.44 3.02 -16.63
CA GLN A 63 -13.86 2.70 -16.49
C GLN A 63 -14.54 3.07 -17.81
N GLY A 64 -14.80 2.08 -18.65
CA GLY A 64 -15.15 2.33 -20.05
C GLY A 64 -14.02 3.08 -20.78
N GLU A 65 -14.35 4.20 -21.39
CA GLU A 65 -13.39 5.07 -22.11
C GLU A 65 -12.68 6.11 -21.20
N GLN A 66 -13.12 6.22 -19.93
CA GLN A 66 -12.53 7.16 -18.99
C GLN A 66 -11.33 6.54 -18.30
N THR A 67 -10.26 7.34 -18.20
CA THR A 67 -9.06 6.98 -17.45
C THR A 67 -8.92 7.86 -16.21
N ARG A 68 -8.41 7.26 -15.14
CA ARG A 68 -8.04 7.94 -13.90
C ARG A 68 -6.70 7.44 -13.41
N ARG A 69 -6.02 8.23 -12.61
CA ARG A 69 -4.81 7.84 -11.90
C ARG A 69 -5.13 7.79 -10.41
N LEU A 70 -5.10 6.62 -9.81
CA LEU A 70 -5.45 6.42 -8.41
C LEU A 70 -4.20 6.11 -7.59
N PRO A 71 -4.08 6.67 -6.36
CA PRO A 71 -3.02 6.32 -5.43
C PRO A 71 -3.01 4.83 -5.15
N GLN A 72 -1.82 4.24 -4.99
CA GLN A 72 -1.69 2.81 -4.71
C GLN A 72 -2.46 2.39 -3.46
N GLY A 73 -2.52 3.25 -2.43
CA GLY A 73 -3.22 2.97 -1.19
C GLY A 73 -4.74 2.78 -1.31
N ASP A 74 -5.36 3.22 -2.39
CA ASP A 74 -6.80 3.07 -2.63
C ASP A 74 -7.20 1.65 -3.04
N PHE A 75 -6.23 0.86 -3.53
CA PHE A 75 -6.51 -0.49 -4.03
C PHE A 75 -6.51 -1.53 -2.91
N LEU A 76 -7.50 -2.42 -2.96
CA LEU A 76 -7.59 -3.63 -2.15
C LEU A 76 -6.79 -4.76 -2.79
N ARG A 77 -6.95 -4.92 -4.10
CA ARG A 77 -6.34 -5.97 -4.89
C ARG A 77 -6.33 -5.69 -6.39
N PHE A 78 -5.47 -6.41 -7.08
CA PHE A 78 -5.46 -6.56 -8.54
C PHE A 78 -5.60 -8.04 -8.89
N TYR A 79 -6.44 -8.37 -9.85
CA TYR A 79 -6.69 -9.76 -10.21
C TYR A 79 -7.00 -9.90 -11.69
N THR A 80 -6.76 -11.11 -12.23
CA THR A 80 -7.13 -11.40 -13.61
C THR A 80 -8.64 -11.53 -13.74
N ASP A 81 -9.21 -10.84 -14.72
CA ASP A 81 -10.62 -10.89 -15.08
C ASP A 81 -10.74 -11.12 -16.58
N GLY A 82 -11.12 -12.35 -16.96
CA GLY A 82 -11.09 -12.77 -18.35
C GLY A 82 -9.67 -12.67 -18.94
N LYS A 83 -9.51 -11.87 -19.99
CA LYS A 83 -8.21 -11.65 -20.66
C LYS A 83 -7.43 -10.45 -20.11
N GLY A 84 -8.02 -9.73 -19.16
CA GLY A 84 -7.47 -8.49 -18.60
C GLY A 84 -7.11 -8.60 -17.13
N VAL A 85 -6.81 -7.44 -16.55
CA VAL A 85 -6.57 -7.25 -15.12
C VAL A 85 -7.58 -6.25 -14.59
N ALA A 86 -8.22 -6.58 -13.48
CA ALA A 86 -9.09 -5.70 -12.72
C ALA A 86 -8.37 -5.18 -11.48
N ALA A 87 -8.66 -3.94 -11.11
CA ALA A 87 -8.23 -3.28 -9.89
C ALA A 87 -9.45 -2.95 -9.04
N GLN A 88 -9.52 -3.50 -7.85
CA GLN A 88 -10.63 -3.29 -6.93
C GLN A 88 -10.24 -2.30 -5.83
N THR A 89 -11.06 -1.28 -5.64
CA THR A 89 -11.04 -0.35 -4.49
C THR A 89 -12.18 -0.69 -3.52
N LYS A 90 -12.34 0.07 -2.47
CA LYS A 90 -13.49 -0.09 -1.54
C LYS A 90 -14.84 0.17 -2.20
N THR A 91 -14.89 0.99 -3.24
CA THR A 91 -16.13 1.52 -3.82
C THR A 91 -16.36 1.12 -5.26
N ALA A 92 -15.33 0.71 -5.98
CA ALA A 92 -15.43 0.42 -7.41
C ALA A 92 -14.37 -0.59 -7.88
N THR A 93 -14.64 -1.16 -9.05
CA THR A 93 -13.69 -1.99 -9.79
C THR A 93 -13.41 -1.33 -11.13
N TYR A 94 -12.15 -1.31 -11.50
CA TYR A 94 -11.65 -0.70 -12.73
C TYR A 94 -10.88 -1.73 -13.55
N SER A 95 -10.76 -1.51 -14.85
CA SER A 95 -9.81 -2.26 -15.66
C SER A 95 -8.41 -1.64 -15.62
N VAL A 96 -7.39 -2.47 -15.75
CA VAL A 96 -5.98 -2.06 -15.82
C VAL A 96 -5.37 -2.64 -17.09
N ARG A 97 -4.61 -1.82 -17.82
CA ARG A 97 -3.95 -2.26 -19.06
C ARG A 97 -2.57 -2.87 -18.84
N LEU A 98 -2.12 -2.92 -17.58
CA LEU A 98 -0.89 -3.59 -17.18
C LEU A 98 -1.16 -5.07 -16.86
N ARG A 99 -0.18 -5.92 -17.11
CA ARG A 99 -0.17 -7.30 -16.62
C ARG A 99 0.18 -7.33 -15.14
N LEU A 100 -0.17 -8.42 -14.44
CA LEU A 100 0.12 -8.53 -13.00
C LEU A 100 1.63 -8.45 -12.69
N TYR A 101 2.51 -8.98 -13.54
CA TYR A 101 3.95 -8.89 -13.34
C TYR A 101 4.47 -7.44 -13.50
N GLU A 102 3.88 -6.65 -14.41
CA GLU A 102 4.22 -5.23 -14.57
C GLU A 102 3.72 -4.40 -13.37
N LEU A 103 2.59 -4.79 -12.79
CA LEU A 103 2.09 -4.20 -11.54
C LEU A 103 3.01 -4.52 -10.36
N GLU A 104 3.52 -5.75 -10.24
CA GLU A 104 4.48 -6.12 -9.19
C GLU A 104 5.74 -5.24 -9.21
N GLU A 105 6.22 -4.83 -10.39
CA GLU A 105 7.37 -3.94 -10.54
C GLU A 105 7.09 -2.49 -10.10
N ARG A 106 5.84 -2.05 -10.17
CA ARG A 106 5.42 -0.67 -9.89
C ARG A 106 4.85 -0.47 -8.49
N LEU A 107 4.24 -1.51 -7.93
CA LEU A 107 3.62 -1.47 -6.62
C LEU A 107 4.67 -1.52 -5.51
N ASP A 108 4.38 -0.87 -4.38
CA ASP A 108 5.22 -0.97 -3.19
C ASP A 108 5.25 -2.43 -2.68
N PRO A 109 6.40 -3.12 -2.75
CA PRO A 109 6.50 -4.53 -2.37
C PRO A 109 6.32 -4.78 -0.86
N ARG A 110 6.34 -3.73 -0.04
CA ARG A 110 6.04 -3.82 1.40
C ARG A 110 4.55 -3.85 1.68
N ARG A 111 3.74 -3.37 0.74
CA ARG A 111 2.28 -3.27 0.86
C ARG A 111 1.55 -4.27 -0.02
N PHE A 112 2.07 -4.55 -1.19
CA PHE A 112 1.44 -5.42 -2.18
C PHE A 112 2.18 -6.73 -2.32
N VAL A 113 1.46 -7.82 -2.28
CA VAL A 113 2.03 -9.16 -2.39
C VAL A 113 1.21 -10.03 -3.35
N ARG A 114 1.93 -10.78 -4.19
CA ARG A 114 1.33 -11.80 -5.04
C ARG A 114 0.91 -12.99 -4.18
N ILE A 115 -0.37 -13.36 -4.24
CA ILE A 115 -0.94 -14.47 -3.48
C ILE A 115 -1.31 -15.68 -4.35
N SER A 116 -1.40 -15.46 -5.66
CA SER A 116 -1.63 -16.50 -6.65
C SER A 116 -1.10 -16.08 -8.01
N ASN A 117 -1.20 -16.97 -9.01
CA ASN A 117 -0.87 -16.58 -10.39
C ASN A 117 -1.79 -15.49 -10.93
N SER A 118 -2.96 -15.31 -10.33
CA SER A 118 -4.01 -14.43 -10.80
C SER A 118 -4.34 -13.25 -9.87
N GLU A 119 -3.63 -13.09 -8.74
CA GLU A 119 -4.03 -12.07 -7.77
C GLU A 119 -2.86 -11.49 -6.97
N ILE A 120 -2.88 -10.15 -6.80
CA ILE A 120 -2.03 -9.35 -5.92
C ILE A 120 -2.95 -8.66 -4.91
N VAL A 121 -2.64 -8.70 -3.63
CA VAL A 121 -3.42 -8.03 -2.58
C VAL A 121 -2.61 -6.94 -1.88
N ASN A 122 -3.31 -5.94 -1.37
CA ASN A 122 -2.76 -4.92 -0.49
C ASN A 122 -2.83 -5.40 0.96
N LEU A 123 -1.69 -5.69 1.57
CA LEU A 123 -1.59 -6.17 2.95
C LEU A 123 -2.14 -5.17 3.98
N ASP A 124 -2.08 -3.88 3.70
CA ASP A 124 -2.64 -2.84 4.57
C ASP A 124 -4.16 -2.91 4.70
N THR A 125 -4.84 -3.59 3.78
CA THR A 125 -6.28 -3.74 3.74
C THR A 125 -6.77 -5.05 4.33
N VAL A 126 -5.86 -5.95 4.71
CA VAL A 126 -6.20 -7.23 5.33
C VAL A 126 -6.72 -7.01 6.74
N THR A 127 -7.96 -7.44 6.99
CA THR A 127 -8.65 -7.32 8.29
C THR A 127 -8.67 -8.62 9.06
N ALA A 128 -8.56 -9.77 8.38
CA ALA A 128 -8.50 -11.10 9.00
C ALA A 128 -7.72 -12.09 8.15
N ILE A 129 -7.08 -13.04 8.82
CA ILE A 129 -6.33 -14.14 8.20
C ILE A 129 -6.80 -15.44 8.84
N ASP A 130 -7.26 -16.38 8.02
CA ASP A 130 -7.69 -17.71 8.42
C ASP A 130 -6.67 -18.76 7.93
N LEU A 131 -6.05 -19.43 8.88
CA LEU A 131 -5.06 -20.50 8.67
C LEU A 131 -5.65 -21.89 8.84
N SER A 132 -6.95 -22.01 9.17
CA SER A 132 -7.62 -23.29 9.44
C SER A 132 -7.81 -24.16 8.19
N LEU A 133 -7.74 -23.57 7.01
CA LEU A 133 -7.91 -24.26 5.74
C LEU A 133 -6.65 -25.06 5.39
N ALA A 134 -6.81 -26.36 5.13
CA ALA A 134 -5.70 -27.23 4.78
C ALA A 134 -5.00 -26.79 3.48
N GLY A 135 -3.72 -26.44 3.59
CA GLY A 135 -2.84 -26.12 2.46
C GLY A 135 -3.10 -24.78 1.78
N THR A 136 -3.93 -23.91 2.36
CA THR A 136 -4.14 -22.54 1.87
C THR A 136 -4.31 -21.55 3.02
N ILE A 137 -4.34 -20.26 2.69
CA ILE A 137 -4.62 -19.16 3.62
C ILE A 137 -5.77 -18.37 3.02
N ARG A 138 -6.80 -18.07 3.81
CA ARG A 138 -7.84 -17.13 3.44
C ARG A 138 -7.56 -15.79 4.12
N MET A 139 -7.55 -14.73 3.33
CA MET A 139 -7.49 -13.36 3.79
C MET A 139 -8.85 -12.69 3.60
N THR A 140 -9.22 -11.83 4.51
CA THR A 140 -10.37 -10.93 4.35
C THR A 140 -9.84 -9.52 4.20
N LEU A 141 -10.14 -8.89 3.10
CA LEU A 141 -9.81 -7.50 2.83
C LEU A 141 -10.92 -6.56 3.30
N ASN A 142 -10.65 -5.28 3.42
CA ASN A 142 -11.65 -4.26 3.75
C ASN A 142 -12.92 -4.45 2.89
N GLY A 143 -14.11 -4.32 3.52
CA GLY A 143 -15.37 -4.53 2.85
C GLY A 143 -15.75 -6.01 2.70
N SER A 144 -15.13 -6.90 3.48
CA SER A 144 -15.41 -8.34 3.49
C SER A 144 -15.07 -9.06 2.17
N VAL A 145 -14.09 -8.56 1.43
CA VAL A 145 -13.62 -9.18 0.19
C VAL A 145 -12.70 -10.36 0.52
N PRO A 146 -13.05 -11.60 0.17
CA PRO A 146 -12.19 -12.76 0.39
C PRO A 146 -11.08 -12.83 -0.67
N ALA A 147 -9.88 -13.23 -0.23
CA ALA A 147 -8.76 -13.53 -1.09
C ALA A 147 -8.08 -14.83 -0.62
N TYR A 148 -7.71 -15.69 -1.54
CA TYR A 148 -7.18 -17.02 -1.24
C TYR A 148 -5.76 -17.15 -1.75
N VAL A 149 -4.84 -17.46 -0.82
CA VAL A 149 -3.44 -17.71 -1.16
C VAL A 149 -3.32 -19.11 -1.77
N SER A 150 -2.83 -19.21 -2.98
CA SER A 150 -2.60 -20.52 -3.59
C SER A 150 -1.44 -21.26 -2.91
N ARG A 151 -1.49 -22.59 -2.90
CA ARG A 151 -0.52 -23.46 -2.19
C ARG A 151 0.93 -23.09 -2.46
N ARG A 152 1.26 -22.73 -3.70
CA ARG A 152 2.61 -22.31 -4.13
C ARG A 152 3.11 -21.07 -3.39
N TYR A 153 2.21 -20.16 -3.02
CA TYR A 153 2.52 -18.88 -2.38
C TYR A 153 2.45 -18.91 -0.85
N VAL A 154 1.88 -19.98 -0.25
CA VAL A 154 1.65 -20.06 1.20
C VAL A 154 2.93 -19.85 2.01
N LYS A 155 4.04 -20.48 1.60
CA LYS A 155 5.32 -20.34 2.32
C LYS A 155 5.79 -18.89 2.33
N LYS A 156 5.83 -18.24 1.14
CA LYS A 156 6.22 -16.83 0.99
C LYS A 156 5.33 -15.91 1.82
N ILE A 157 4.02 -16.13 1.79
CA ILE A 157 3.06 -15.30 2.54
C ILE A 157 3.23 -15.46 4.05
N LYS A 158 3.43 -16.68 4.55
CA LYS A 158 3.73 -16.91 5.98
C LYS A 158 4.99 -16.17 6.42
N GLU A 159 6.04 -16.19 5.60
CA GLU A 159 7.29 -15.47 5.86
C GLU A 159 7.05 -13.95 5.87
N THR A 160 6.35 -13.41 4.85
CA THR A 160 6.03 -11.97 4.74
C THR A 160 5.22 -11.46 5.92
N LEU A 161 4.27 -12.27 6.42
CA LEU A 161 3.40 -11.91 7.54
C LEU A 161 4.00 -12.25 8.92
N GLY A 162 5.23 -12.79 8.98
CA GLY A 162 5.83 -13.23 10.23
C GLY A 162 5.15 -14.43 10.88
N LEU A 163 4.35 -15.18 10.12
CA LEU A 163 3.60 -16.37 10.59
C LEU A 163 4.42 -17.68 10.47
N GLY A 164 5.66 -17.58 10.02
CA GLY A 164 6.59 -18.70 9.92
C GLY A 164 7.20 -19.03 11.27
N ARG A 165 6.79 -20.17 11.86
CA ARG A 165 7.18 -20.79 13.14
C ARG A 165 6.51 -20.15 14.35
N GLY A 166 5.41 -20.80 14.78
CA GLY A 166 5.07 -20.79 16.19
C GLY A 166 6.29 -21.27 16.97
N ARG A 167 6.83 -20.46 17.87
CA ARG A 167 7.76 -20.93 18.88
C ARG A 167 6.98 -21.96 19.69
N THR A 168 7.29 -23.21 19.51
CA THR A 168 7.05 -24.24 20.55
C THR A 168 7.92 -23.87 21.74
N THR A 169 7.30 -23.31 22.74
CA THR A 169 7.82 -23.31 24.09
C THR A 169 7.56 -24.68 24.68
#